data_0d1906894ee9f327663041b4248e97b9
#
_entry.id   0d1906894ee9f327663041b4248e97b9
#
_cell.length_a   1.000
_cell.length_b   1.000
_cell.length_c   1.000
_cell.angle_alpha   90.00
_cell.angle_beta   90.00
_cell.angle_gamma   90.00
#
_symmetry.space_group_name_H-M   'P 1'
#
loop_
_entity.id
_entity.type
_entity.pdbx_description
1 polymer ?
#
loop_
_entity_poly.entity_id
_entity_poly.type
_entity_poly.pdbx_seq_one_letter_code
_entity_poly.pdbx_strand_id
1 'polypeptide(L)'
;MKDEQYNNFSFVKDNLKRLEIVIVNYNSKVWVEKTLSSLYKYYIPYSKYNIIVTFVDNASTDNSVEFIEKNYQKINLIKTSKNLGFSAGNNLALRKSTADYIMLLNSDTELTEKSKNIDILIDMLKEDNKIGIVTPKLLLTNGKIDMACHRGEPSLLDCFFYFFGFEKFFSKIKFFTHYHLLHKDLNTIHEVDAVTGACIITKLKCLKEIDLFDERYFMYSEDMDLCRKYREKGYKLIYNPYIEIIHHKYKSGLENKEIKQNTKKYFYDSLLLYYDKWYEEKFYYKILKPFLSLFIKFATLK
;
A
#
# COMPACT_ATOMS: atom_id res chain seq x y z
N MET A 1 -18.84 -28.60 -3.25
CA MET A 1 -19.40 -28.05 -2.00
C MET A 1 -18.60 -26.87 -1.37
N LYS A 2 -17.48 -26.42 -1.96
CA LYS A 2 -16.81 -25.17 -1.53
C LYS A 2 -17.30 -23.93 -2.29
N ASP A 3 -17.97 -24.12 -3.42
CA ASP A 3 -18.28 -23.04 -4.37
C ASP A 3 -19.55 -22.23 -4.01
N GLU A 4 -20.40 -22.73 -3.13
CA GLU A 4 -21.65 -22.02 -2.72
C GLU A 4 -21.45 -21.04 -1.55
N GLN A 5 -20.34 -21.15 -0.81
CA GLN A 5 -20.15 -20.43 0.46
C GLN A 5 -19.90 -18.92 0.27
N TYR A 6 -19.40 -18.49 -0.90
CA TYR A 6 -19.05 -17.08 -1.15
C TYR A 6 -20.10 -16.28 -1.92
N ASN A 7 -21.10 -16.96 -2.54
CA ASN A 7 -22.11 -16.30 -3.36
C ASN A 7 -23.35 -15.83 -2.57
N ASN A 8 -23.53 -16.24 -1.31
CA ASN A 8 -24.75 -16.00 -0.54
C ASN A 8 -24.76 -14.73 0.32
N PHE A 9 -23.69 -13.92 0.30
CA PHE A 9 -23.72 -12.65 1.02
C PHE A 9 -24.47 -11.59 0.21
N SER A 10 -25.64 -11.16 0.70
CA SER A 10 -26.32 -9.96 0.22
C SER A 10 -25.55 -8.73 0.73
N PHE A 11 -24.82 -8.06 -0.16
CA PHE A 11 -24.00 -6.89 0.18
C PHE A 11 -24.76 -5.57 0.21
N VAL A 12 -26.03 -5.55 -0.18
CA VAL A 12 -26.81 -4.31 -0.25
C VAL A 12 -27.54 -4.11 1.07
N LYS A 13 -26.93 -3.31 1.95
CA LYS A 13 -27.60 -2.67 3.08
C LYS A 13 -27.86 -1.22 2.70
N ASP A 14 -29.05 -0.92 2.22
CA ASP A 14 -29.47 0.45 1.88
C ASP A 14 -29.22 1.39 3.08
N ASN A 15 -28.65 2.58 2.81
CA ASN A 15 -28.27 3.60 3.79
C ASN A 15 -26.93 3.42 4.54
N LEU A 16 -26.14 2.38 4.31
CA LEU A 16 -24.81 2.30 4.91
C LEU A 16 -23.75 2.99 4.05
N LYS A 17 -22.76 3.57 4.74
CA LYS A 17 -21.53 4.06 4.10
C LYS A 17 -20.82 2.94 3.36
N ARG A 18 -20.28 3.26 2.19
CA ARG A 18 -19.62 2.29 1.30
C ARG A 18 -18.12 2.30 1.49
N LEU A 19 -17.55 1.11 1.63
CA LEU A 19 -16.11 0.85 1.58
C LEU A 19 -15.79 0.11 0.29
N GLU A 20 -14.94 0.67 -0.54
CA GLU A 20 -14.40 -0.05 -1.69
C GLU A 20 -12.98 -0.54 -1.38
N ILE A 21 -12.78 -1.86 -1.53
CA ILE A 21 -11.49 -2.52 -1.40
C ILE A 21 -10.93 -2.69 -2.80
N VAL A 22 -9.82 -2.00 -3.07
CA VAL A 22 -9.14 -2.03 -4.38
C VAL A 22 -7.92 -2.93 -4.28
N ILE A 23 -7.86 -3.94 -5.14
CA ILE A 23 -6.76 -4.89 -5.25
C ILE A 23 -6.21 -4.83 -6.67
N VAL A 24 -4.92 -4.50 -6.82
CA VAL A 24 -4.22 -4.53 -8.12
C VAL A 24 -3.36 -5.78 -8.19
N ASN A 25 -3.47 -6.52 -9.28
CA ASN A 25 -2.77 -7.79 -9.49
C ASN A 25 -1.96 -7.79 -10.79
N TYR A 26 -0.80 -8.43 -10.73
CA TYR A 26 -0.03 -8.84 -11.90
C TYR A 26 0.70 -10.16 -11.63
N ASN A 27 0.26 -11.24 -12.31
CA ASN A 27 0.89 -12.58 -12.24
C ASN A 27 1.12 -13.08 -10.80
N SER A 28 0.09 -13.03 -9.94
CA SER A 28 0.22 -13.50 -8.56
C SER A 28 -0.97 -14.35 -8.08
N LYS A 29 -1.51 -15.22 -8.96
CA LYS A 29 -2.69 -16.06 -8.70
C LYS A 29 -2.70 -16.74 -7.33
N VAL A 30 -1.60 -17.39 -6.95
CA VAL A 30 -1.51 -18.11 -5.66
C VAL A 30 -1.73 -17.19 -4.46
N TRP A 31 -1.25 -15.95 -4.55
CA TRP A 31 -1.39 -14.95 -3.49
C TRP A 31 -2.77 -14.31 -3.50
N VAL A 32 -3.32 -14.03 -4.68
CA VAL A 32 -4.70 -13.56 -4.88
C VAL A 32 -5.69 -14.53 -4.22
N GLU A 33 -5.49 -15.84 -4.39
CA GLU A 33 -6.33 -16.86 -3.76
C GLU A 33 -6.30 -16.75 -2.23
N LYS A 34 -5.13 -16.57 -1.63
CA LYS A 34 -4.98 -16.38 -0.18
C LYS A 34 -5.59 -15.06 0.29
N THR A 35 -5.30 -13.96 -0.42
CA THR A 35 -5.84 -12.63 -0.10
C THR A 35 -7.37 -12.65 -0.09
N LEU A 36 -7.98 -13.11 -1.17
CA LEU A 36 -9.44 -13.12 -1.28
C LEU A 36 -10.08 -14.10 -0.30
N SER A 37 -9.58 -15.33 -0.19
CA SER A 37 -10.14 -16.29 0.76
C SER A 37 -10.09 -15.78 2.21
N SER A 38 -8.98 -15.15 2.60
CA SER A 38 -8.86 -14.55 3.93
C SER A 38 -9.74 -13.31 4.13
N LEU A 39 -9.87 -12.46 3.10
CA LEU A 39 -10.74 -11.29 3.11
C LEU A 39 -12.20 -11.67 3.32
N TYR A 40 -12.69 -12.67 2.57
CA TYR A 40 -14.05 -13.18 2.69
C TYR A 40 -14.27 -13.97 3.98
N LYS A 41 -13.25 -14.56 4.57
CA LYS A 41 -13.35 -15.28 5.84
C LYS A 41 -13.30 -14.38 7.06
N TYR A 42 -12.37 -13.42 7.09
CA TYR A 42 -12.01 -12.71 8.31
C TYR A 42 -12.45 -11.24 8.36
N TYR A 43 -12.96 -10.65 7.27
CA TYR A 43 -13.37 -9.26 7.32
C TYR A 43 -14.78 -9.02 6.75
N ILE A 44 -15.06 -9.39 5.52
CA ILE A 44 -16.33 -9.04 4.85
C ILE A 44 -17.56 -9.42 5.68
N PRO A 45 -17.65 -10.62 6.31
CA PRO A 45 -18.83 -11.01 7.09
C PRO A 45 -19.04 -10.21 8.37
N TYR A 46 -18.01 -9.56 8.86
CA TYR A 46 -18.01 -8.84 10.15
C TYR A 46 -18.14 -7.33 10.00
N SER A 47 -17.96 -6.80 8.79
CA SER A 47 -18.01 -5.36 8.55
C SER A 47 -19.43 -4.81 8.65
N LYS A 48 -19.54 -3.63 9.25
CA LYS A 48 -20.78 -2.82 9.27
C LYS A 48 -20.92 -1.92 8.04
N TYR A 49 -19.92 -1.87 7.17
CA TYR A 49 -19.94 -1.09 5.92
C TYR A 49 -20.51 -1.92 4.76
N ASN A 50 -21.06 -1.22 3.76
CA ASN A 50 -21.39 -1.86 2.48
C ASN A 50 -20.11 -2.01 1.66
N ILE A 51 -19.60 -3.26 1.57
CA ILE A 51 -18.31 -3.54 0.96
C ILE A 51 -18.46 -3.78 -0.54
N ILE A 52 -17.64 -3.10 -1.32
CA ILE A 52 -17.43 -3.33 -2.75
C ILE A 52 -15.98 -3.80 -2.91
N VAL A 53 -15.76 -4.91 -3.60
CA VAL A 53 -14.40 -5.35 -3.96
C VAL A 53 -14.19 -5.08 -5.44
N THR A 54 -13.16 -4.30 -5.75
CA THR A 54 -12.73 -4.01 -7.12
C THR A 54 -11.33 -4.60 -7.32
N PHE A 55 -11.24 -5.51 -8.28
CA PHE A 55 -10.01 -6.19 -8.64
C PHE A 55 -9.54 -5.69 -10.00
N VAL A 56 -8.31 -5.15 -10.05
CA VAL A 56 -7.69 -4.66 -11.28
C VAL A 56 -6.61 -5.65 -11.68
N ASP A 57 -6.84 -6.36 -12.77
CA ASP A 57 -5.85 -7.25 -13.35
C ASP A 57 -5.01 -6.51 -14.39
N ASN A 58 -3.72 -6.37 -14.12
CA ASN A 58 -2.74 -5.67 -14.95
C ASN A 58 -2.17 -6.54 -16.08
N ALA A 59 -3.05 -7.21 -16.86
CA ALA A 59 -2.69 -8.11 -17.97
C ALA A 59 -1.90 -9.35 -17.49
N SER A 60 -2.40 -10.04 -16.46
CA SER A 60 -1.84 -11.30 -15.98
C SER A 60 -2.00 -12.43 -17.01
N THR A 61 -1.05 -13.35 -17.00
CA THR A 61 -1.01 -14.54 -17.87
C THR A 61 -1.02 -15.86 -17.08
N ASP A 62 -1.24 -15.78 -15.77
CA ASP A 62 -1.15 -16.89 -14.80
C ASP A 62 -2.51 -17.48 -14.42
N ASN A 63 -3.56 -17.22 -15.21
CA ASN A 63 -4.95 -17.61 -14.96
C ASN A 63 -5.55 -16.95 -13.69
N SER A 64 -5.04 -15.78 -13.26
CA SER A 64 -5.65 -15.00 -12.18
C SER A 64 -7.07 -14.54 -12.53
N VAL A 65 -7.27 -14.11 -13.78
CA VAL A 65 -8.58 -13.61 -14.27
C VAL A 65 -9.62 -14.71 -14.23
N GLU A 66 -9.33 -15.87 -14.80
CA GLU A 66 -10.22 -17.03 -14.85
C GLU A 66 -10.59 -17.50 -13.42
N PHE A 67 -9.61 -17.43 -12.51
CA PHE A 67 -9.85 -17.77 -11.11
C PHE A 67 -10.87 -16.82 -10.47
N ILE A 68 -10.74 -15.49 -10.70
CA ILE A 68 -11.68 -14.49 -10.18
C ILE A 68 -13.06 -14.67 -10.79
N GLU A 69 -13.16 -14.79 -12.12
CA GLU A 69 -14.43 -14.94 -12.82
C GLU A 69 -15.22 -16.18 -12.36
N LYS A 70 -14.49 -17.28 -12.09
CA LYS A 70 -15.10 -18.52 -11.63
C LYS A 70 -15.57 -18.47 -10.18
N ASN A 71 -14.76 -17.92 -9.25
CA ASN A 71 -14.96 -18.09 -7.82
C ASN A 71 -15.52 -16.85 -7.12
N TYR A 72 -15.46 -15.65 -7.73
CA TYR A 72 -15.80 -14.38 -7.10
C TYR A 72 -16.63 -13.47 -8.01
N GLN A 73 -17.80 -13.95 -8.46
CA GLN A 73 -18.65 -13.28 -9.46
C GLN A 73 -19.16 -11.88 -9.03
N LYS A 74 -19.14 -11.56 -7.73
CA LYS A 74 -19.54 -10.25 -7.21
C LYS A 74 -18.41 -9.21 -7.16
N ILE A 75 -17.19 -9.58 -7.53
CA ILE A 75 -16.07 -8.67 -7.62
C ILE A 75 -16.20 -7.83 -8.90
N ASN A 76 -16.00 -6.52 -8.77
CA ASN A 76 -15.85 -5.64 -9.93
C ASN A 76 -14.49 -5.89 -10.57
N LEU A 77 -14.44 -6.65 -11.66
CA LEU A 77 -13.22 -7.00 -12.35
C LEU A 77 -12.91 -5.96 -13.44
N ILE A 78 -11.73 -5.33 -13.37
CA ILE A 78 -11.18 -4.44 -14.38
C ILE A 78 -9.96 -5.15 -14.99
N LYS A 79 -9.98 -5.40 -16.31
CA LYS A 79 -8.87 -6.02 -17.03
C LYS A 79 -8.18 -4.96 -17.89
N THR A 80 -6.85 -4.95 -17.88
CA THR A 80 -6.05 -4.10 -18.75
C THR A 80 -5.42 -4.91 -19.89
N SER A 81 -5.02 -4.26 -20.97
CA SER A 81 -4.35 -4.90 -22.10
C SER A 81 -2.82 -4.98 -21.93
N LYS A 82 -2.27 -4.29 -20.93
CA LYS A 82 -0.85 -4.26 -20.58
C LYS A 82 -0.67 -3.96 -19.11
N ASN A 83 0.47 -4.31 -18.54
CA ASN A 83 0.81 -3.92 -17.17
C ASN A 83 1.05 -2.40 -17.09
N LEU A 84 0.18 -1.70 -16.38
CA LEU A 84 0.22 -0.25 -16.18
C LEU A 84 1.01 0.16 -14.94
N GLY A 85 1.45 -0.81 -14.13
CA GLY A 85 2.07 -0.58 -12.82
C GLY A 85 1.03 -0.37 -11.71
N PHE A 86 1.53 -0.12 -10.51
CA PHE A 86 0.71 -0.03 -9.29
C PHE A 86 -0.14 1.25 -9.26
N SER A 87 0.47 2.40 -9.51
CA SER A 87 -0.20 3.71 -9.45
C SER A 87 -1.37 3.80 -10.44
N ALA A 88 -1.11 3.55 -11.73
CA ALA A 88 -2.13 3.63 -12.76
C ALA A 88 -3.20 2.54 -12.59
N GLY A 89 -2.81 1.33 -12.16
CA GLY A 89 -3.75 0.26 -11.83
C GLY A 89 -4.75 0.67 -10.75
N ASN A 90 -4.28 1.22 -9.64
CA ASN A 90 -5.16 1.74 -8.59
C ASN A 90 -6.03 2.89 -9.10
N ASN A 91 -5.48 3.82 -9.85
CA ASN A 91 -6.21 4.97 -10.38
C ASN A 91 -7.36 4.57 -11.31
N LEU A 92 -7.28 3.46 -12.05
CA LEU A 92 -8.39 2.93 -12.85
C LEU A 92 -9.64 2.64 -12.01
N ALA A 93 -9.47 2.05 -10.85
CA ALA A 93 -10.56 1.80 -9.91
C ALA A 93 -11.01 3.10 -9.23
N LEU A 94 -10.06 3.88 -8.69
CA LEU A 94 -10.33 5.08 -7.90
C LEU A 94 -11.08 6.16 -8.69
N ARG A 95 -10.80 6.34 -9.98
CA ARG A 95 -11.52 7.30 -10.84
C ARG A 95 -13.00 6.96 -11.01
N LYS A 96 -13.33 5.66 -11.03
CA LYS A 96 -14.70 5.17 -11.17
C LYS A 96 -15.43 5.04 -9.83
N SER A 97 -14.68 5.08 -8.73
CA SER A 97 -15.24 4.89 -7.41
C SER A 97 -16.22 5.98 -7.01
N THR A 98 -17.26 5.55 -6.33
CA THR A 98 -18.27 6.40 -5.67
C THR A 98 -18.43 6.03 -4.20
N ALA A 99 -17.49 5.26 -3.65
CA ALA A 99 -17.48 4.87 -2.24
C ALA A 99 -17.14 6.05 -1.32
N ASP A 100 -17.49 5.96 -0.05
CA ASP A 100 -17.12 6.95 0.96
C ASP A 100 -15.66 6.74 1.42
N TYR A 101 -15.29 5.46 1.56
CA TYR A 101 -13.97 5.02 2.03
C TYR A 101 -13.33 4.07 1.03
N ILE A 102 -12.03 4.10 0.99
CA ILE A 102 -11.19 3.24 0.16
C ILE A 102 -10.24 2.46 1.06
N MET A 103 -10.11 1.17 0.80
CA MET A 103 -9.04 0.33 1.30
C MET A 103 -8.23 -0.15 0.11
N LEU A 104 -7.02 0.37 -0.04
CA LEU A 104 -6.05 -0.20 -0.97
C LEU A 104 -5.43 -1.42 -0.30
N LEU A 105 -5.42 -2.56 -0.97
CA LEU A 105 -4.95 -3.82 -0.41
C LEU A 105 -4.12 -4.56 -1.47
N ASN A 106 -2.87 -4.89 -1.14
CA ASN A 106 -2.04 -5.66 -2.06
C ASN A 106 -2.57 -7.07 -2.27
N SER A 107 -2.34 -7.61 -3.47
CA SER A 107 -2.73 -8.98 -3.85
C SER A 107 -1.94 -10.09 -3.15
N ASP A 108 -0.91 -9.75 -2.36
CA ASP A 108 -0.08 -10.67 -1.56
C ASP A 108 -0.20 -10.41 -0.05
N THR A 109 -1.39 -10.03 0.39
CA THR A 109 -1.73 -9.90 1.81
C THR A 109 -2.60 -11.07 2.29
N GLU A 110 -2.60 -11.33 3.59
CA GLU A 110 -3.46 -12.34 4.21
C GLU A 110 -4.05 -11.80 5.51
N LEU A 111 -5.38 -11.78 5.59
CA LEU A 111 -6.09 -11.37 6.77
C LEU A 111 -6.15 -12.52 7.78
N THR A 112 -6.29 -12.19 9.08
CA THR A 112 -6.32 -13.15 10.18
C THR A 112 -7.49 -12.85 11.13
N GLU A 113 -7.65 -13.63 12.19
CA GLU A 113 -8.59 -13.33 13.27
C GLU A 113 -8.46 -11.89 13.81
N LYS A 114 -7.22 -11.36 13.85
CA LYS A 114 -6.96 -10.00 14.29
C LYS A 114 -7.35 -8.91 13.29
N SER A 115 -7.74 -9.32 12.07
CA SER A 115 -8.23 -8.39 11.04
C SER A 115 -9.77 -8.22 11.07
N LYS A 116 -10.51 -8.96 11.88
CA LYS A 116 -11.98 -8.91 11.91
C LYS A 116 -12.54 -7.51 12.19
N ASN A 117 -11.84 -6.74 12.98
CA ASN A 117 -12.30 -5.41 13.39
C ASN A 117 -11.66 -4.27 12.57
N ILE A 118 -11.34 -4.49 11.29
CA ILE A 118 -10.78 -3.42 10.42
C ILE A 118 -11.63 -2.15 10.43
N ASP A 119 -12.92 -2.27 10.67
CA ASP A 119 -13.85 -1.14 10.74
C ASP A 119 -13.42 -0.05 11.75
N ILE A 120 -12.68 -0.39 12.80
CA ILE A 120 -12.15 0.61 13.74
C ILE A 120 -11.18 1.61 13.08
N LEU A 121 -10.47 1.17 12.02
CA LEU A 121 -9.57 2.04 11.27
C LEU A 121 -10.37 3.06 10.44
N ILE A 122 -11.54 2.64 9.95
CA ILE A 122 -12.46 3.52 9.21
C ILE A 122 -13.16 4.48 10.17
N ASP A 123 -13.51 4.01 11.37
CA ASP A 123 -14.12 4.86 12.40
C ASP A 123 -13.17 5.99 12.80
N MET A 124 -11.87 5.76 12.92
CA MET A 124 -10.88 6.81 13.17
C MET A 124 -10.92 7.92 12.10
N LEU A 125 -11.06 7.55 10.82
CA LEU A 125 -11.23 8.52 9.74
C LEU A 125 -12.54 9.31 9.86
N LYS A 126 -13.59 8.68 10.38
CA LYS A 126 -14.90 9.32 10.58
C LYS A 126 -14.87 10.31 11.73
N GLU A 127 -14.20 9.95 12.83
CA GLU A 127 -14.17 10.73 14.08
C GLU A 127 -13.27 11.96 13.98
N ASP A 128 -12.13 11.86 13.28
CA ASP A 128 -11.22 12.99 13.06
C ASP A 128 -11.04 13.27 11.56
N ASN A 129 -11.53 14.44 11.13
CA ASN A 129 -11.38 14.87 9.74
C ASN A 129 -9.95 15.26 9.34
N LYS A 130 -9.06 15.44 10.32
CA LYS A 130 -7.63 15.68 10.05
C LYS A 130 -6.88 14.41 9.71
N ILE A 131 -7.44 13.22 10.02
CA ILE A 131 -6.85 11.95 9.64
C ILE A 131 -7.15 11.70 8.16
N GLY A 132 -6.12 11.61 7.35
CA GLY A 132 -6.21 11.31 5.92
C GLY A 132 -5.99 9.83 5.61
N ILE A 133 -5.05 9.19 6.30
CA ILE A 133 -4.71 7.77 6.12
C ILE A 133 -4.66 7.07 7.47
N VAL A 134 -5.17 5.84 7.53
CA VAL A 134 -4.93 4.89 8.61
C VAL A 134 -4.37 3.60 8.02
N THR A 135 -3.32 3.06 8.64
CA THR A 135 -2.72 1.77 8.27
C THR A 135 -2.70 0.82 9.46
N PRO A 136 -2.96 -0.49 9.25
CA PRO A 136 -2.78 -1.50 10.28
C PRO A 136 -1.30 -1.84 10.48
N LYS A 137 -1.04 -2.64 11.49
CA LYS A 137 0.24 -3.34 11.65
C LYS A 137 0.37 -4.43 10.59
N LEU A 138 1.39 -4.32 9.74
CA LEU A 138 1.71 -5.36 8.78
C LEU A 138 2.80 -6.28 9.32
N LEU A 139 2.58 -7.58 9.21
CA LEU A 139 3.53 -8.61 9.63
C LEU A 139 4.08 -9.33 8.40
N LEU A 140 5.38 -9.57 8.40
CA LEU A 140 6.01 -10.47 7.45
C LEU A 140 5.69 -11.92 7.83
N THR A 141 5.90 -12.87 6.92
CA THR A 141 5.65 -14.31 7.12
C THR A 141 6.45 -14.94 8.27
N ASN A 142 7.53 -14.29 8.69
CA ASN A 142 8.33 -14.70 9.85
C ASN A 142 7.85 -14.10 11.20
N GLY A 143 6.67 -13.43 11.20
CA GLY A 143 6.08 -12.80 12.36
C GLY A 143 6.69 -11.44 12.75
N LYS A 144 7.73 -10.97 12.05
CA LYS A 144 8.29 -9.64 12.29
C LYS A 144 7.42 -8.58 11.62
N ILE A 145 7.43 -7.37 12.19
CA ILE A 145 6.73 -6.24 11.57
C ILE A 145 7.38 -5.87 10.23
N ASP A 146 6.56 -5.60 9.22
CA ASP A 146 7.01 -4.93 8.00
C ASP A 146 7.14 -3.43 8.29
N MET A 147 8.37 -2.99 8.55
CA MET A 147 8.66 -1.59 8.89
C MET A 147 8.22 -0.59 7.83
N ALA A 148 7.88 -1.05 6.61
CA ALA A 148 7.34 -0.17 5.58
C ALA A 148 5.94 0.40 5.94
N CYS A 149 5.19 -0.22 6.85
CA CYS A 149 3.93 0.35 7.35
C CYS A 149 4.11 1.43 8.44
N HIS A 150 5.36 1.67 8.87
CA HIS A 150 5.70 2.51 10.00
C HIS A 150 6.98 3.30 9.74
N ARG A 151 6.86 4.38 8.96
CA ARG A 151 8.02 5.17 8.51
C ARG A 151 7.85 6.65 8.82
N GLY A 152 8.98 7.32 9.07
CA GLY A 152 9.13 8.75 8.97
C GLY A 152 9.25 9.24 7.52
N GLU A 153 9.42 10.52 7.34
CA GLU A 153 9.72 11.13 6.04
C GLU A 153 11.00 10.51 5.46
N PRO A 154 11.01 10.02 4.22
CA PRO A 154 12.22 9.52 3.59
C PRO A 154 13.11 10.66 3.10
N SER A 155 13.60 11.49 4.02
CA SER A 155 14.57 12.54 3.67
C SER A 155 15.90 11.94 3.19
N LEU A 156 16.69 12.72 2.46
CA LEU A 156 18.01 12.26 2.02
C LEU A 156 18.91 11.88 3.20
N LEU A 157 18.82 12.61 4.30
CA LEU A 157 19.59 12.33 5.51
C LEU A 157 19.13 11.06 6.21
N ASP A 158 17.82 10.85 6.32
CA ASP A 158 17.24 9.64 6.92
C ASP A 158 17.58 8.39 6.10
N CYS A 159 17.50 8.48 4.77
CA CYS A 159 17.97 7.42 3.89
C CYS A 159 19.46 7.15 4.03
N PHE A 160 20.28 8.17 4.14
CA PHE A 160 21.70 8.02 4.41
C PHE A 160 21.93 7.23 5.71
N PHE A 161 21.30 7.61 6.81
CA PHE A 161 21.44 6.89 8.09
C PHE A 161 20.98 5.44 8.00
N TYR A 162 19.90 5.18 7.28
CA TYR A 162 19.43 3.83 7.04
C TYR A 162 20.42 3.00 6.22
N PHE A 163 20.86 3.47 5.04
CA PHE A 163 21.75 2.72 4.15
C PHE A 163 23.13 2.47 4.76
N PHE A 164 23.65 3.40 5.57
CA PHE A 164 24.92 3.25 6.28
C PHE A 164 24.78 2.54 7.64
N GLY A 165 23.58 2.09 8.01
CA GLY A 165 23.35 1.28 9.21
C GLY A 165 23.34 2.05 10.53
N PHE A 166 23.36 3.39 10.52
CA PHE A 166 23.32 4.22 11.74
C PHE A 166 22.08 3.93 12.59
N GLU A 167 20.92 3.64 11.99
CA GLU A 167 19.72 3.24 12.73
C GLU A 167 19.94 2.01 13.62
N LYS A 168 20.74 1.03 13.18
CA LYS A 168 21.02 -0.18 13.97
C LYS A 168 21.91 0.11 15.16
N PHE A 169 22.95 0.94 14.98
CA PHE A 169 23.90 1.27 16.04
C PHE A 169 23.30 2.24 17.06
N PHE A 170 22.45 3.15 16.62
CA PHE A 170 21.85 4.22 17.43
C PHE A 170 20.34 4.11 17.53
N SER A 171 19.80 2.91 17.67
CA SER A 171 18.37 2.62 17.61
C SER A 171 17.48 3.35 18.63
N LYS A 172 18.05 3.90 19.69
CA LYS A 172 17.34 4.69 20.72
C LYS A 172 17.42 6.21 20.46
N ILE A 173 18.22 6.67 19.53
CA ILE A 173 18.41 8.09 19.28
C ILE A 173 17.50 8.52 18.13
N LYS A 174 16.48 9.33 18.43
CA LYS A 174 15.46 9.80 17.48
C LYS A 174 16.08 10.35 16.19
N PHE A 175 17.16 11.10 16.27
CA PHE A 175 17.84 11.71 15.12
C PHE A 175 18.31 10.68 14.08
N PHE A 176 18.80 9.50 14.49
CA PHE A 176 19.27 8.46 13.57
C PHE A 176 18.18 7.45 13.17
N THR A 177 17.03 7.44 13.85
CA THR A 177 15.99 6.43 13.69
C THR A 177 14.71 6.98 13.08
N HIS A 178 14.79 8.15 12.47
CA HIS A 178 13.61 8.83 11.93
C HIS A 178 13.00 8.07 10.74
N TYR A 179 13.79 7.37 9.93
CA TYR A 179 13.26 6.65 8.78
C TYR A 179 12.27 5.54 9.16
N HIS A 180 12.59 4.71 10.17
CA HIS A 180 11.69 3.66 10.66
C HIS A 180 11.02 4.00 12.00
N LEU A 181 11.18 5.22 12.50
CA LEU A 181 10.60 5.69 13.77
C LEU A 181 10.86 4.72 14.94
N LEU A 182 12.05 4.10 15.01
CA LEU A 182 12.37 3.05 16.00
C LEU A 182 12.30 3.53 17.45
N HIS A 183 12.25 4.84 17.66
CA HIS A 183 12.03 5.45 18.98
C HIS A 183 10.56 5.46 19.43
N LYS A 184 9.60 5.08 18.55
CA LYS A 184 8.18 4.98 18.90
C LYS A 184 7.81 3.54 19.27
N ASP A 185 6.87 3.38 20.20
CA ASP A 185 6.36 2.07 20.58
C ASP A 185 5.42 1.52 19.50
N LEU A 186 5.82 0.43 18.87
CA LEU A 186 5.08 -0.28 17.82
C LEU A 186 3.75 -0.90 18.31
N ASN A 187 3.44 -0.86 19.60
CA ASN A 187 2.19 -1.38 20.15
C ASN A 187 1.19 -0.27 20.52
N THR A 188 1.47 0.97 20.18
CA THR A 188 0.59 2.12 20.43
C THR A 188 0.15 2.77 19.12
N ILE A 189 -1.05 3.37 19.13
CA ILE A 189 -1.54 4.20 18.03
C ILE A 189 -0.75 5.51 18.00
N HIS A 190 -0.20 5.89 16.86
CA HIS A 190 0.50 7.16 16.70
C HIS A 190 0.61 7.60 15.24
N GLU A 191 0.95 8.87 15.08
CA GLU A 191 1.18 9.48 13.77
C GLU A 191 2.49 9.02 13.17
N VAL A 192 2.48 8.77 11.85
CA VAL A 192 3.64 8.40 11.01
C VAL A 192 3.70 9.34 9.80
N ASP A 193 4.85 9.42 9.12
CA ASP A 193 4.96 10.28 7.94
C ASP A 193 4.75 9.52 6.62
N ALA A 194 5.00 8.23 6.62
CA ALA A 194 4.78 7.39 5.44
C ALA A 194 4.37 5.96 5.83
N VAL A 195 3.53 5.38 4.99
CA VAL A 195 3.05 3.99 5.10
C VAL A 195 3.27 3.28 3.76
N THR A 196 3.19 1.95 3.75
CA THR A 196 3.27 1.17 2.51
C THR A 196 1.93 1.06 1.81
N GLY A 197 1.95 0.97 0.49
CA GLY A 197 0.77 0.69 -0.33
C GLY A 197 0.12 -0.67 -0.06
N ALA A 198 0.74 -1.54 0.75
CA ALA A 198 0.21 -2.88 1.03
C ALA A 198 -1.14 -2.88 1.76
N CYS A 199 -1.39 -1.90 2.64
CA CYS A 199 -2.73 -1.62 3.18
C CYS A 199 -2.85 -0.14 3.58
N ILE A 200 -3.67 0.60 2.84
CA ILE A 200 -3.99 2.00 3.10
C ILE A 200 -5.51 2.12 3.21
N ILE A 201 -5.99 2.70 4.30
CA ILE A 201 -7.40 3.03 4.47
C ILE A 201 -7.55 4.54 4.53
N THR A 202 -8.44 5.09 3.70
CA THR A 202 -8.62 6.52 3.53
C THR A 202 -10.04 6.90 3.08
N LYS A 203 -10.35 8.19 3.04
CA LYS A 203 -11.57 8.72 2.42
C LYS A 203 -11.34 8.96 0.93
N LEU A 204 -12.28 8.54 0.07
CA LEU A 204 -12.17 8.81 -1.37
C LEU A 204 -12.04 10.31 -1.67
N LYS A 205 -12.74 11.17 -0.93
CA LYS A 205 -12.63 12.61 -1.09
C LYS A 205 -11.21 13.12 -0.90
N CYS A 206 -10.48 12.62 0.10
CA CYS A 206 -9.09 13.03 0.36
C CYS A 206 -8.16 12.58 -0.77
N LEU A 207 -8.36 11.37 -1.32
CA LEU A 207 -7.63 10.91 -2.51
C LEU A 207 -7.86 11.83 -3.71
N LYS A 208 -9.12 12.23 -3.94
CA LYS A 208 -9.46 13.15 -5.04
C LYS A 208 -8.89 14.55 -4.85
N GLU A 209 -8.81 15.06 -3.63
CA GLU A 209 -8.23 16.36 -3.30
C GLU A 209 -6.72 16.45 -3.60
N ILE A 210 -6.02 15.31 -3.62
CA ILE A 210 -4.58 15.22 -3.90
C ILE A 210 -4.29 14.69 -5.30
N ASP A 211 -5.31 14.57 -6.17
CA ASP A 211 -5.20 14.05 -7.54
C ASP A 211 -4.66 12.60 -7.58
N LEU A 212 -5.15 11.73 -6.69
CA LEU A 212 -4.87 10.30 -6.65
C LEU A 212 -3.37 9.97 -6.62
N PHE A 213 -2.98 8.82 -7.19
CA PHE A 213 -1.57 8.47 -7.37
C PHE A 213 -0.95 9.22 -8.56
N ASP A 214 0.32 9.54 -8.47
CA ASP A 214 1.11 10.04 -9.60
C ASP A 214 1.54 8.86 -10.48
N GLU A 215 1.00 8.77 -11.69
CA GLU A 215 1.20 7.61 -12.58
C GLU A 215 2.60 7.54 -13.21
N ARG A 216 3.46 8.52 -12.97
CA ARG A 216 4.87 8.45 -13.33
C ARG A 216 5.60 7.37 -12.52
N TYR A 217 5.10 7.04 -11.32
CA TYR A 217 5.58 5.91 -10.52
C TYR A 217 4.93 4.63 -11.04
N PHE A 218 5.71 3.81 -11.76
CA PHE A 218 5.26 2.50 -12.20
C PHE A 218 5.10 1.56 -11.02
N MET A 219 6.11 1.52 -10.15
CA MET A 219 6.17 0.72 -8.93
C MET A 219 7.24 1.31 -7.98
N TYR A 220 6.98 1.27 -6.68
CA TYR A 220 7.79 1.86 -5.60
C TYR A 220 7.74 3.38 -5.53
N SER A 221 7.90 3.90 -4.34
CA SER A 221 7.86 5.32 -3.98
C SER A 221 6.53 6.03 -4.23
N GLU A 222 5.56 5.41 -4.91
CA GLU A 222 4.21 5.94 -5.08
C GLU A 222 3.47 6.09 -3.75
N ASP A 223 3.73 5.17 -2.81
CA ASP A 223 3.18 5.21 -1.46
C ASP A 223 3.78 6.36 -0.65
N MET A 224 5.08 6.59 -0.76
CA MET A 224 5.77 7.73 -0.13
C MET A 224 5.28 9.06 -0.72
N ASP A 225 5.14 9.14 -2.05
CA ASP A 225 4.61 10.31 -2.73
C ASP A 225 3.17 10.62 -2.30
N LEU A 226 2.31 9.60 -2.27
CA LEU A 226 0.95 9.70 -1.79
C LEU A 226 0.90 10.23 -0.36
N CYS A 227 1.66 9.63 0.55
CA CYS A 227 1.75 10.05 1.94
C CYS A 227 2.18 11.51 2.08
N ARG A 228 3.16 11.93 1.31
CA ARG A 228 3.63 13.31 1.31
C ARG A 228 2.56 14.27 0.80
N LYS A 229 1.86 13.96 -0.29
CA LYS A 229 0.72 14.76 -0.78
C LYS A 229 -0.34 14.98 0.31
N TYR A 230 -0.67 13.92 1.09
CA TYR A 230 -1.59 14.05 2.22
C TYR A 230 -1.07 15.02 3.28
N ARG A 231 0.20 14.91 3.67
CA ARG A 231 0.80 15.79 4.69
C ARG A 231 0.91 17.24 4.22
N GLU A 232 1.24 17.48 2.95
CA GLU A 232 1.24 18.84 2.36
C GLU A 232 -0.17 19.48 2.36
N LYS A 233 -1.24 18.67 2.40
CA LYS A 233 -2.62 19.14 2.61
C LYS A 233 -3.00 19.26 4.10
N GLY A 234 -2.08 19.01 5.02
CA GLY A 234 -2.31 19.08 6.46
C GLY A 234 -3.01 17.88 7.09
N TYR A 235 -3.12 16.77 6.36
CA TYR A 235 -3.66 15.53 6.90
C TYR A 235 -2.61 14.76 7.71
N LYS A 236 -3.10 14.07 8.74
CA LYS A 236 -2.31 13.13 9.55
C LYS A 236 -2.42 11.72 8.98
N LEU A 237 -1.34 10.96 9.10
CA LEU A 237 -1.30 9.54 8.79
C LEU A 237 -1.12 8.77 10.10
N ILE A 238 -1.96 7.79 10.35
CA ILE A 238 -2.02 7.08 11.64
C ILE A 238 -1.68 5.61 11.44
N TYR A 239 -0.74 5.11 12.23
CA TYR A 239 -0.48 3.70 12.42
C TYR A 239 -1.30 3.19 13.60
N ASN A 240 -2.03 2.08 13.39
CA ASN A 240 -2.82 1.42 14.43
C ASN A 240 -2.41 -0.05 14.54
N PRO A 241 -1.76 -0.46 15.65
CA PRO A 241 -1.23 -1.81 15.83
C PRO A 241 -2.28 -2.84 16.26
N TYR A 242 -3.50 -2.45 16.56
CA TYR A 242 -4.53 -3.39 17.07
C TYR A 242 -5.15 -4.24 15.98
N ILE A 243 -4.98 -3.85 14.71
CA ILE A 243 -5.31 -4.66 13.54
C ILE A 243 -4.01 -5.18 12.94
N GLU A 244 -3.96 -6.49 12.67
CA GLU A 244 -2.79 -7.14 12.07
C GLU A 244 -3.18 -7.79 10.74
N ILE A 245 -2.35 -7.58 9.70
CA ILE A 245 -2.46 -8.21 8.38
C ILE A 245 -1.09 -8.78 8.03
N ILE A 246 -1.04 -10.00 7.48
CA ILE A 246 0.22 -10.59 7.00
C ILE A 246 0.48 -10.08 5.57
N HIS A 247 1.70 -9.66 5.31
CA HIS A 247 2.17 -9.22 4.00
C HIS A 247 3.25 -10.19 3.50
N HIS A 248 2.94 -10.95 2.47
CA HIS A 248 3.85 -11.95 1.90
C HIS A 248 4.94 -11.36 1.01
N LYS A 249 5.24 -10.13 1.22
CA LYS A 249 6.20 -9.24 0.54
C LYS A 249 7.14 -9.91 -0.46
N TYR A 250 7.30 -9.32 -1.63
CA TYR A 250 8.12 -9.81 -2.74
C TYR A 250 7.61 -11.10 -3.42
N LYS A 251 6.32 -11.44 -3.28
CA LYS A 251 5.76 -12.65 -3.90
C LYS A 251 4.95 -12.34 -5.18
N SER A 252 4.46 -11.12 -5.35
CA SER A 252 3.77 -10.74 -6.57
C SER A 252 4.76 -10.52 -7.72
N GLY A 253 4.77 -11.44 -8.68
CA GLY A 253 5.53 -11.33 -9.93
C GLY A 253 7.04 -11.55 -9.89
N LEU A 254 7.67 -11.73 -8.71
CA LEU A 254 9.15 -11.83 -8.57
C LEU A 254 9.74 -13.22 -8.88
N GLU A 255 8.92 -14.20 -9.23
CA GLU A 255 9.41 -15.53 -9.63
C GLU A 255 10.06 -15.51 -11.04
N ASN A 256 9.77 -14.47 -11.84
CA ASN A 256 10.36 -14.27 -13.15
C ASN A 256 11.67 -13.46 -13.05
N LYS A 257 12.78 -13.98 -13.65
CA LYS A 257 14.10 -13.31 -13.63
C LYS A 257 14.08 -11.92 -14.26
N GLU A 258 13.32 -11.71 -15.31
CA GLU A 258 13.18 -10.43 -16.00
C GLU A 258 12.47 -9.39 -15.11
N ILE A 259 11.41 -9.81 -14.41
CA ILE A 259 10.72 -8.94 -13.44
C ILE A 259 11.66 -8.58 -12.30
N LYS A 260 12.49 -9.50 -11.81
CA LYS A 260 13.45 -9.26 -10.74
C LYS A 260 14.53 -8.24 -11.13
N GLN A 261 15.04 -8.29 -12.36
CA GLN A 261 15.99 -7.29 -12.86
C GLN A 261 15.34 -5.92 -13.03
N ASN A 262 14.13 -5.87 -13.59
CA ASN A 262 13.38 -4.64 -13.76
C ASN A 262 12.93 -4.03 -12.43
N THR A 263 12.63 -4.84 -11.41
CA THR A 263 12.25 -4.40 -10.07
C THR A 263 13.29 -3.48 -9.44
N LYS A 264 14.57 -3.83 -9.56
CA LYS A 264 15.68 -3.03 -9.04
C LYS A 264 15.78 -1.68 -9.75
N LYS A 265 15.63 -1.69 -11.07
CA LYS A 265 15.60 -0.46 -11.88
C LYS A 265 14.42 0.43 -11.47
N TYR A 266 13.20 -0.14 -11.40
CA TYR A 266 12.01 0.62 -10.97
C TYR A 266 12.18 1.23 -9.58
N PHE A 267 12.78 0.50 -8.64
CA PHE A 267 13.04 1.03 -7.31
C PHE A 267 13.91 2.29 -7.33
N TYR A 268 15.03 2.27 -8.05
CA TYR A 268 15.92 3.41 -8.10
C TYR A 268 15.40 4.57 -8.95
N ASP A 269 14.75 4.27 -10.08
CA ASP A 269 14.14 5.29 -10.94
C ASP A 269 13.03 6.04 -10.20
N SER A 270 12.18 5.29 -9.48
CA SER A 270 11.09 5.86 -8.67
C SER A 270 11.61 6.66 -7.48
N LEU A 271 12.69 6.20 -6.85
CA LEU A 271 13.33 6.92 -5.76
C LEU A 271 13.92 8.27 -6.24
N LEU A 272 14.57 8.26 -7.41
CA LEU A 272 15.09 9.49 -8.02
C LEU A 272 13.95 10.44 -8.38
N LEU A 273 12.86 9.93 -8.99
CA LEU A 273 11.67 10.71 -9.30
C LEU A 273 11.06 11.36 -8.04
N TYR A 274 11.01 10.62 -6.91
CA TYR A 274 10.54 11.16 -5.64
C TYR A 274 11.40 12.34 -5.18
N TYR A 275 12.73 12.18 -5.20
CA TYR A 275 13.61 13.27 -4.78
C TYR A 275 13.59 14.46 -5.76
N ASP A 276 13.54 14.22 -7.06
CA ASP A 276 13.38 15.29 -8.05
C ASP A 276 12.09 16.08 -7.80
N LYS A 277 10.97 15.40 -7.62
CA LYS A 277 9.68 16.04 -7.38
C LYS A 277 9.65 16.91 -6.12
N TRP A 278 10.24 16.43 -5.03
CA TRP A 278 10.05 17.04 -3.72
C TRP A 278 11.24 17.85 -3.19
N TYR A 279 12.42 17.66 -3.79
CA TYR A 279 13.65 18.28 -3.30
C TYR A 279 14.40 19.09 -4.36
N GLU A 280 13.92 19.15 -5.61
CA GLU A 280 14.64 19.84 -6.71
C GLU A 280 14.99 21.30 -6.37
N GLU A 281 14.12 22.02 -5.66
CA GLU A 281 14.37 23.40 -5.25
C GLU A 281 15.33 23.53 -4.04
N LYS A 282 15.65 22.43 -3.37
CA LYS A 282 16.55 22.47 -2.22
C LYS A 282 18.01 22.55 -2.69
N PHE A 283 18.73 23.57 -2.21
CA PHE A 283 20.14 23.80 -2.59
C PHE A 283 21.02 22.56 -2.38
N TYR A 284 20.90 21.90 -1.22
CA TYR A 284 21.69 20.70 -0.92
C TYR A 284 21.37 19.54 -1.87
N TYR A 285 20.13 19.43 -2.37
CA TYR A 285 19.77 18.39 -3.33
C TYR A 285 20.42 18.64 -4.69
N LYS A 286 20.48 19.89 -5.17
CA LYS A 286 21.17 20.26 -6.41
C LYS A 286 22.64 19.84 -6.40
N ILE A 287 23.29 19.92 -5.23
CA ILE A 287 24.68 19.45 -5.06
C ILE A 287 24.77 17.92 -5.01
N LEU A 288 23.84 17.24 -4.33
CA LEU A 288 23.90 15.79 -4.11
C LEU A 288 23.37 14.99 -5.28
N LYS A 289 22.47 15.54 -6.12
CA LYS A 289 21.83 14.85 -7.25
C LYS A 289 22.81 14.16 -8.21
N PRO A 290 23.92 14.76 -8.65
CA PRO A 290 24.89 14.08 -9.52
C PRO A 290 25.48 12.82 -8.88
N PHE A 291 25.80 12.86 -7.59
CA PHE A 291 26.34 11.72 -6.84
C PHE A 291 25.28 10.62 -6.66
N LEU A 292 24.04 11.02 -6.34
CA LEU A 292 22.92 10.09 -6.24
C LEU A 292 22.65 9.39 -7.57
N SER A 293 22.62 10.14 -8.67
CA SER A 293 22.43 9.60 -10.03
C SER A 293 23.55 8.64 -10.42
N LEU A 294 24.80 8.97 -10.08
CA LEU A 294 25.93 8.09 -10.32
C LEU A 294 25.86 6.81 -9.49
N PHE A 295 25.50 6.93 -8.20
CA PHE A 295 25.28 5.77 -7.32
C PHE A 295 24.20 4.84 -7.88
N ILE A 296 23.05 5.40 -8.29
CA ILE A 296 21.94 4.66 -8.89
C ILE A 296 22.40 3.93 -10.15
N LYS A 297 23.12 4.61 -11.04
CA LYS A 297 23.69 4.00 -12.25
C LYS A 297 24.55 2.78 -11.93
N PHE A 298 25.46 2.88 -10.96
CA PHE A 298 26.27 1.73 -10.54
C PHE A 298 25.46 0.64 -9.85
N ALA A 299 24.48 1.02 -9.04
CA ALA A 299 23.62 0.07 -8.34
C ALA A 299 22.72 -0.72 -9.30
N THR A 300 22.30 -0.15 -10.43
CA THR A 300 21.46 -0.82 -11.44
C THR A 300 22.25 -1.73 -12.39
N LEU A 301 23.56 -1.53 -12.52
CA LEU A 301 24.44 -2.35 -13.37
C LEU A 301 24.88 -3.67 -12.71
N LYS A 302 24.73 -3.81 -11.39
CA LYS A 302 25.00 -5.05 -10.63
C LYS A 302 23.72 -5.86 -10.39
#